data_9c86d76ef4aba1626c011946ebe4a4b2
#
_entry.id   9c86d76ef4aba1626c011946ebe4a4b2
#
_cell.length_a   1.000
_cell.length_b   1.000
_cell.length_c   1.000
_cell.angle_alpha   90.00
_cell.angle_beta   90.00
_cell.angle_gamma   90.00
#
_symmetry.space_group_name_H-M   'P 1'
#
loop_
_entity.id
_entity.type
_entity.pdbx_description
1 polymer ?
#
loop_
_entity_poly.entity_id
_entity_poly.type
_entity_poly.pdbx_seq_one_letter_code
_entity_poly.pdbx_strand_id
1 'polypeptide(L)'
;GYGDQPYIVYIHEDIGRRHIHIVSTCVNEKGEKIDDAYEWNRSMKACRELERKFGLKQVEDKRRELLEPYLKKADYQNGDVKQQVSNILKSVFSTYRFQSFGEYSALLSCFNIEAKQVRGEFEGTPYNGIVYAMTDNTGKPVCTPIKSSLIGKRFGYEGLEKRIGYNTREYKNKKRQPKIRNEIALAMHGCRGNREDFIRLLNGRGIDVVFRENGEGRIYGATFIDHRNREVYNGSRLG
;
A
#
# COMPACT_ATOMS: atom_id res chain seq x y z
N GLY A 1 12.02 23.50 26.76
CA GLY A 1 11.58 22.10 26.61
C GLY A 1 10.87 21.57 27.84
N TYR A 2 10.57 20.29 27.84
CA TYR A 2 9.79 19.61 28.89
C TYR A 2 10.66 19.17 30.11
N GLY A 3 11.94 19.55 30.20
CA GLY A 3 12.88 19.02 31.17
C GLY A 3 12.50 19.22 32.63
N ASP A 4 11.78 20.30 32.92
CA ASP A 4 11.36 20.66 34.27
C ASP A 4 9.89 20.36 34.55
N GLN A 5 9.23 19.66 33.62
CA GLN A 5 7.82 19.35 33.74
C GLN A 5 7.59 18.01 34.44
N PRO A 6 6.53 17.90 35.28
CA PRO A 6 6.12 16.62 35.80
C PRO A 6 5.71 15.68 34.66
N TYR A 7 6.06 14.41 34.75
CA TYR A 7 5.68 13.42 33.76
C TYR A 7 5.32 12.09 34.42
N ILE A 8 4.49 11.33 33.73
CA ILE A 8 4.14 9.96 34.12
C ILE A 8 4.49 9.03 32.95
N VAL A 9 5.03 7.87 33.26
CA VAL A 9 5.39 6.84 32.26
C VAL A 9 4.51 5.62 32.48
N TYR A 10 3.82 5.19 31.42
CA TYR A 10 3.04 3.97 31.41
C TYR A 10 3.68 2.95 30.47
N ILE A 11 3.71 1.69 30.91
CA ILE A 11 4.11 0.56 30.07
C ILE A 11 2.83 -0.09 29.55
N HIS A 12 2.75 -0.29 28.24
CA HIS A 12 1.62 -0.92 27.55
C HIS A 12 2.06 -2.16 26.78
N GLU A 13 1.17 -3.16 26.74
CA GLU A 13 1.35 -4.42 26.01
C GLU A 13 0.14 -4.77 25.14
N ASP A 14 -0.70 -3.79 24.80
CA ASP A 14 -1.97 -3.94 24.09
C ASP A 14 -1.85 -4.22 22.58
N ILE A 15 -0.66 -4.04 21.98
CA ILE A 15 -0.41 -4.18 20.54
C ILE A 15 0.70 -5.18 20.20
N GLY A 16 0.74 -6.32 20.86
CA GLY A 16 1.71 -7.38 20.56
C GLY A 16 3.20 -7.00 20.70
N ARG A 17 3.48 -5.83 21.24
CA ARG A 17 4.84 -5.34 21.58
C ARG A 17 4.77 -4.43 22.80
N ARG A 18 5.74 -4.56 23.67
CA ARG A 18 5.90 -3.65 24.80
C ARG A 18 6.29 -2.25 24.31
N HIS A 19 5.57 -1.25 24.77
CA HIS A 19 5.87 0.16 24.49
C HIS A 19 5.53 1.03 25.70
N ILE A 20 6.05 2.26 25.69
CA ILE A 20 5.81 3.23 26.76
C ILE A 20 5.08 4.45 26.23
N HIS A 21 4.22 5.01 27.08
CA HIS A 21 3.65 6.33 26.92
C HIS A 21 4.23 7.26 27.96
N ILE A 22 4.71 8.42 27.54
CA ILE A 22 5.15 9.49 28.43
C ILE A 22 4.14 10.61 28.30
N VAL A 23 3.48 10.95 29.40
CA VAL A 23 2.48 12.02 29.47
C VAL A 23 3.03 13.13 30.35
N SER A 24 2.97 14.37 29.86
CA SER A 24 3.43 15.56 30.54
C SER A 24 2.47 16.73 30.33
N THR A 25 2.65 17.83 31.07
CA THR A 25 1.87 19.06 30.92
C THR A 25 2.47 19.97 29.85
N CYS A 26 1.59 20.63 29.07
CA CYS A 26 2.00 21.58 28.03
C CYS A 26 2.14 23.01 28.55
N VAL A 27 1.99 23.24 29.85
CA VAL A 27 2.10 24.55 30.50
C VAL A 27 3.07 24.44 31.67
N ASN A 28 3.86 25.49 31.87
CA ASN A 28 4.76 25.59 33.00
C ASN A 28 4.03 26.05 34.29
N GLU A 29 4.73 26.12 35.40
CA GLU A 29 4.19 26.57 36.70
C GLU A 29 3.63 28.00 36.68
N LYS A 30 4.02 28.83 35.71
CA LYS A 30 3.52 30.19 35.52
C LYS A 30 2.28 30.23 34.62
N GLY A 31 1.78 29.09 34.13
CA GLY A 31 0.64 29.05 33.20
C GLY A 31 1.00 29.38 31.77
N GLU A 32 2.29 29.52 31.44
CA GLU A 32 2.72 29.79 30.05
C GLU A 32 2.84 28.49 29.26
N LYS A 33 2.41 28.53 27.99
CA LYS A 33 2.54 27.39 27.09
C LYS A 33 4.02 27.11 26.78
N ILE A 34 4.41 25.85 26.91
CA ILE A 34 5.74 25.38 26.52
C ILE A 34 5.85 25.37 24.98
N ASP A 35 6.99 25.80 24.45
CA ASP A 35 7.28 25.76 23.03
C ASP A 35 7.29 24.32 22.49
N ASP A 36 6.26 24.00 21.72
CA ASP A 36 6.05 22.73 21.04
C ASP A 36 6.47 22.76 19.56
N ALA A 37 7.09 23.85 19.10
CA ALA A 37 7.56 23.95 17.73
C ALA A 37 8.53 22.81 17.38
N TYR A 38 8.25 22.15 16.25
CA TYR A 38 9.03 20.99 15.77
C TYR A 38 9.12 19.82 16.78
N GLU A 39 8.18 19.68 17.71
CA GLU A 39 8.17 18.64 18.74
C GLU A 39 8.32 17.24 18.13
N TRP A 40 7.59 16.94 17.05
CA TRP A 40 7.70 15.67 16.34
C TRP A 40 9.13 15.39 15.84
N ASN A 41 9.80 16.39 15.26
CA ASN A 41 11.16 16.24 14.75
C ASN A 41 12.18 16.03 15.90
N ARG A 42 12.01 16.76 17.00
CA ARG A 42 12.85 16.63 18.20
C ARG A 42 12.69 15.26 18.85
N SER A 43 11.43 14.81 18.98
CA SER A 43 11.09 13.49 19.53
C SER A 43 11.67 12.36 18.66
N MET A 44 11.51 12.43 17.35
CA MET A 44 12.09 11.43 16.45
C MET A 44 13.62 11.39 16.51
N LYS A 45 14.28 12.53 16.65
CA LYS A 45 15.74 12.59 16.82
C LYS A 45 16.17 11.93 18.13
N ALA A 46 15.49 12.23 19.23
CA ALA A 46 15.75 11.62 20.53
C ALA A 46 15.53 10.09 20.49
N CYS A 47 14.45 9.62 19.88
CA CYS A 47 14.19 8.19 19.72
C CYS A 47 15.33 7.48 18.96
N ARG A 48 15.81 8.05 17.86
CA ARG A 48 16.93 7.47 17.08
C ARG A 48 18.25 7.45 17.85
N GLU A 49 18.50 8.46 18.67
CA GLU A 49 19.68 8.49 19.54
C GLU A 49 19.60 7.40 20.62
N LEU A 50 18.43 7.21 21.25
CA LEU A 50 18.19 6.16 22.23
C LEU A 50 18.27 4.77 21.59
N GLU A 51 17.66 4.57 20.42
CA GLU A 51 17.76 3.31 19.66
C GLU A 51 19.22 2.91 19.42
N ARG A 52 20.07 3.86 18.99
CA ARG A 52 21.51 3.61 18.78
C ARG A 52 22.25 3.35 20.08
N LYS A 53 21.98 4.15 21.11
CA LYS A 53 22.67 4.05 22.40
C LYS A 53 22.41 2.73 23.12
N PHE A 54 21.19 2.20 22.99
CA PHE A 54 20.77 0.97 23.67
C PHE A 54 20.69 -0.25 22.74
N GLY A 55 21.16 -0.15 21.50
CA GLY A 55 21.13 -1.25 20.54
C GLY A 55 19.71 -1.73 20.21
N LEU A 56 18.70 -0.85 20.29
CA LEU A 56 17.32 -1.19 20.01
C LEU A 56 17.09 -1.28 18.50
N LYS A 57 16.10 -2.10 18.10
CA LYS A 57 15.72 -2.24 16.71
C LYS A 57 15.25 -0.92 16.13
N GLN A 58 15.96 -0.39 15.13
CA GLN A 58 15.65 0.89 14.52
C GLN A 58 14.35 0.83 13.71
N VAL A 59 13.57 1.93 13.75
CA VAL A 59 12.32 2.04 12.97
C VAL A 59 12.58 1.95 11.46
N GLU A 60 13.77 2.30 10.99
CA GLU A 60 14.20 2.14 9.60
C GLU A 60 14.34 0.66 9.18
N ASP A 61 14.69 -0.22 10.10
CA ASP A 61 14.68 -1.67 9.87
C ASP A 61 13.25 -2.20 9.68
N LYS A 62 12.26 -1.62 10.38
CA LYS A 62 10.83 -1.91 10.11
C LYS A 62 10.37 -1.42 8.74
N ARG A 63 10.88 -0.30 8.25
CA ARG A 63 10.64 0.11 6.86
C ARG A 63 11.25 -0.87 5.87
N ARG A 64 12.40 -1.45 6.17
CA ARG A 64 13.03 -2.50 5.35
C ARG A 64 12.31 -3.84 5.49
N GLU A 65 11.82 -4.20 6.67
CA GLU A 65 10.98 -5.40 6.88
C GLU A 65 9.59 -5.26 6.25
N LEU A 66 9.00 -4.04 6.24
CA LEU A 66 7.80 -3.71 5.45
C LEU A 66 8.08 -3.65 3.93
N LEU A 67 9.36 -3.61 3.56
CA LEU A 67 9.88 -3.80 2.21
C LEU A 67 10.26 -5.26 1.95
N GLU A 68 9.86 -6.20 2.81
CA GLU A 68 9.95 -7.62 2.51
C GLU A 68 9.46 -7.88 1.09
N PRO A 69 10.20 -8.67 0.30
CA PRO A 69 9.98 -8.75 -1.15
C PRO A 69 8.56 -9.18 -1.52
N TYR A 70 7.80 -9.72 -0.56
CA TYR A 70 6.42 -10.16 -0.76
C TYR A 70 5.54 -9.66 0.37
N LEU A 71 4.72 -8.65 0.10
CA LEU A 71 3.54 -8.35 0.91
C LEU A 71 2.72 -9.64 1.05
N LYS A 72 2.37 -10.00 2.27
CA LYS A 72 1.46 -11.13 2.51
C LYS A 72 0.08 -10.79 1.98
N LYS A 73 -0.59 -11.76 1.36
CA LYS A 73 -2.01 -11.64 0.99
C LYS A 73 -2.85 -11.41 2.24
N ALA A 74 -3.89 -10.63 2.08
CA ALA A 74 -4.88 -10.46 3.14
C ALA A 74 -5.57 -11.80 3.43
N ASP A 75 -5.76 -12.08 4.72
CA ASP A 75 -6.41 -13.29 5.21
C ASP A 75 -7.62 -12.90 6.07
N TYR A 76 -8.83 -13.13 5.57
CA TYR A 76 -10.06 -12.77 6.24
C TYR A 76 -10.36 -13.65 7.47
N GLN A 77 -9.72 -14.81 7.57
CA GLN A 77 -9.90 -15.73 8.70
C GLN A 77 -9.05 -15.34 9.92
N ASN A 78 -7.99 -14.57 9.70
CA ASN A 78 -7.01 -14.24 10.73
C ASN A 78 -6.81 -12.74 10.87
N GLY A 79 -7.30 -12.15 11.96
CA GLY A 79 -7.00 -10.78 12.37
C GLY A 79 -7.98 -9.71 11.87
N ASP A 80 -7.66 -8.45 12.16
CA ASP A 80 -8.48 -7.29 11.80
C ASP A 80 -8.40 -7.00 10.30
N VAL A 81 -9.52 -7.21 9.60
CA VAL A 81 -9.70 -6.96 8.17
C VAL A 81 -9.31 -5.52 7.79
N LYS A 82 -9.80 -4.53 8.55
CA LYS A 82 -9.53 -3.11 8.26
C LYS A 82 -8.05 -2.78 8.41
N GLN A 83 -7.40 -3.33 9.43
CA GLN A 83 -5.98 -3.13 9.67
C GLN A 83 -5.13 -3.76 8.56
N GLN A 84 -5.45 -4.99 8.14
CA GLN A 84 -4.77 -5.67 7.04
C GLN A 84 -4.89 -4.89 5.73
N VAL A 85 -6.12 -4.51 5.35
CA VAL A 85 -6.38 -3.68 4.16
C VAL A 85 -5.59 -2.38 4.24
N SER A 86 -5.65 -1.65 5.37
CA SER A 86 -4.92 -0.40 5.57
C SER A 86 -3.40 -0.57 5.39
N ASN A 87 -2.82 -1.64 5.94
CA ASN A 87 -1.38 -1.91 5.85
C ASN A 87 -0.95 -2.22 4.41
N ILE A 88 -1.73 -3.05 3.68
CA ILE A 88 -1.46 -3.37 2.28
C ILE A 88 -1.57 -2.12 1.42
N LEU A 89 -2.63 -1.31 1.58
CA LEU A 89 -2.79 -0.07 0.85
C LEU A 89 -1.62 0.90 1.09
N LYS A 90 -1.20 1.08 2.33
CA LYS A 90 -0.05 1.93 2.69
C LYS A 90 1.22 1.46 2.00
N SER A 91 1.49 0.16 2.01
CA SER A 91 2.67 -0.42 1.38
C SER A 91 2.62 -0.30 -0.14
N VAL A 92 1.51 -0.67 -0.78
CA VAL A 92 1.31 -0.54 -2.23
C VAL A 92 1.50 0.90 -2.69
N PHE A 93 0.88 1.87 -2.02
CA PHE A 93 1.02 3.29 -2.36
C PHE A 93 2.44 3.82 -2.23
N SER A 94 3.22 3.33 -1.27
CA SER A 94 4.59 3.79 -1.05
C SER A 94 5.61 3.14 -1.97
N THR A 95 5.36 1.89 -2.40
CA THR A 95 6.38 1.07 -3.07
C THR A 95 6.11 0.85 -4.55
N TYR A 96 4.85 0.69 -4.97
CA TYR A 96 4.53 0.37 -6.36
C TYR A 96 4.24 1.60 -7.22
N ARG A 97 4.52 1.46 -8.52
CA ARG A 97 4.20 2.44 -9.56
C ARG A 97 3.15 1.87 -10.49
N PHE A 98 2.03 2.55 -10.56
CA PHE A 98 0.90 2.25 -11.44
C PHE A 98 0.40 3.56 -12.07
N GLN A 99 -0.23 3.50 -13.25
CA GLN A 99 -0.61 4.68 -14.02
C GLN A 99 -2.10 4.71 -14.39
N SER A 100 -2.88 3.79 -13.86
CA SER A 100 -4.35 3.79 -14.01
C SER A 100 -5.01 3.11 -12.83
N PHE A 101 -6.31 3.38 -12.65
CA PHE A 101 -7.13 2.65 -11.67
C PHE A 101 -7.15 1.14 -11.95
N GLY A 102 -7.21 0.74 -13.24
CA GLY A 102 -7.19 -0.69 -13.62
C GLY A 102 -5.89 -1.39 -13.22
N GLU A 103 -4.73 -0.72 -13.36
CA GLU A 103 -3.44 -1.23 -12.88
C GLU A 103 -3.41 -1.34 -11.36
N TYR A 104 -3.94 -0.33 -10.66
CA TYR A 104 -4.03 -0.33 -9.20
C TYR A 104 -4.94 -1.45 -8.68
N SER A 105 -6.12 -1.63 -9.29
CA SER A 105 -7.06 -2.69 -8.93
C SER A 105 -6.47 -4.09 -9.17
N ALA A 106 -5.80 -4.29 -10.31
CA ALA A 106 -5.11 -5.55 -10.61
C ALA A 106 -3.96 -5.84 -9.63
N LEU A 107 -3.21 -4.82 -9.23
CA LEU A 107 -2.18 -4.98 -8.20
C LEU A 107 -2.78 -5.40 -6.85
N LEU A 108 -3.89 -4.79 -6.44
CA LEU A 108 -4.55 -5.12 -5.18
C LEU A 108 -5.15 -6.52 -5.16
N SER A 109 -5.65 -7.01 -6.32
CA SER A 109 -6.20 -8.37 -6.41
C SER A 109 -5.14 -9.45 -6.13
N CYS A 110 -3.86 -9.19 -6.42
CA CYS A 110 -2.76 -10.08 -6.04
C CYS A 110 -2.61 -10.23 -4.51
N PHE A 111 -3.19 -9.30 -3.74
CA PHE A 111 -3.17 -9.30 -2.27
C PHE A 111 -4.54 -9.58 -1.64
N ASN A 112 -5.46 -10.18 -2.37
CA ASN A 112 -6.83 -10.49 -1.93
C ASN A 112 -7.61 -9.21 -1.53
N ILE A 113 -7.42 -8.13 -2.25
CA ILE A 113 -8.18 -6.88 -2.08
C ILE A 113 -8.82 -6.48 -3.40
N GLU A 114 -10.11 -6.29 -3.40
CA GLU A 114 -10.86 -5.66 -4.47
C GLU A 114 -10.98 -4.16 -4.20
N ALA A 115 -10.70 -3.34 -5.22
CA ALA A 115 -10.97 -1.90 -5.22
C ALA A 115 -12.05 -1.57 -6.24
N LYS A 116 -13.10 -0.86 -5.81
CA LYS A 116 -14.18 -0.39 -6.68
C LYS A 116 -14.33 1.13 -6.61
N GLN A 117 -14.46 1.77 -7.76
CA GLN A 117 -14.93 3.15 -7.84
C GLN A 117 -16.44 3.19 -7.64
N VAL A 118 -16.89 4.08 -6.78
CA VAL A 118 -18.30 4.34 -6.51
C VAL A 118 -18.57 5.78 -6.90
N ARG A 119 -19.53 5.97 -7.78
CA ARG A 119 -20.04 7.29 -8.19
C ARG A 119 -21.48 7.42 -7.74
N GLY A 120 -21.85 8.58 -7.29
CA GLY A 120 -23.21 8.88 -6.86
C GLY A 120 -23.44 10.36 -6.71
N GLU A 121 -24.62 10.71 -6.25
CA GLU A 121 -25.03 12.07 -5.94
C GLU A 121 -25.60 12.09 -4.52
N PHE A 122 -25.22 13.08 -3.76
CA PHE A 122 -25.75 13.32 -2.42
C PHE A 122 -26.14 14.79 -2.30
N GLU A 123 -27.42 15.05 -2.03
CA GLU A 123 -28.01 16.42 -1.94
C GLU A 123 -27.66 17.28 -3.16
N GLY A 124 -27.79 16.75 -4.39
CA GLY A 124 -27.49 17.45 -5.63
C GLY A 124 -25.98 17.60 -5.93
N THR A 125 -25.09 17.08 -5.06
CA THR A 125 -23.65 17.16 -5.25
C THR A 125 -23.10 15.80 -5.70
N PRO A 126 -22.49 15.70 -6.91
CA PRO A 126 -21.89 14.46 -7.37
C PRO A 126 -20.64 14.12 -6.54
N TYR A 127 -20.50 12.86 -6.19
CA TYR A 127 -19.30 12.36 -5.51
C TYR A 127 -18.66 11.18 -6.23
N ASN A 128 -17.34 11.11 -6.14
CA ASN A 128 -16.54 9.98 -6.55
C ASN A 128 -15.83 9.40 -5.31
N GLY A 129 -16.00 8.12 -5.08
CA GLY A 129 -15.39 7.41 -3.96
C GLY A 129 -14.68 6.14 -4.40
N ILE A 130 -13.90 5.58 -3.50
CA ILE A 130 -13.32 4.24 -3.65
C ILE A 130 -13.71 3.44 -2.40
N VAL A 131 -14.12 2.21 -2.62
CA VAL A 131 -14.35 1.23 -1.57
C VAL A 131 -13.40 0.04 -1.78
N TYR A 132 -13.00 -0.57 -0.68
CA TYR A 132 -12.09 -1.71 -0.66
C TYR A 132 -12.77 -2.87 0.04
N ALA A 133 -12.75 -4.05 -0.57
CA ALA A 133 -13.24 -5.27 0.04
C ALA A 133 -12.13 -6.32 0.07
N MET A 134 -12.06 -7.08 1.15
CA MET A 134 -11.21 -8.26 1.17
C MET A 134 -11.88 -9.38 0.37
N THR A 135 -11.09 -10.12 -0.39
CA THR A 135 -11.56 -11.25 -1.21
C THR A 135 -10.96 -12.55 -0.72
N ASP A 136 -11.60 -13.66 -1.05
CA ASP A 136 -10.98 -14.98 -0.97
C ASP A 136 -9.95 -15.18 -2.11
N ASN A 137 -9.34 -16.36 -2.16
CA ASN A 137 -8.35 -16.71 -3.19
C ASN A 137 -8.95 -16.84 -4.60
N THR A 138 -10.28 -16.86 -4.73
CA THR A 138 -10.99 -16.88 -6.02
C THR A 138 -11.33 -15.47 -6.49
N GLY A 139 -11.08 -14.44 -5.69
CA GLY A 139 -11.41 -13.04 -5.97
C GLY A 139 -12.83 -12.65 -5.57
N LYS A 140 -13.58 -13.51 -4.88
CA LYS A 140 -14.93 -13.21 -4.40
C LYS A 140 -14.87 -12.39 -3.10
N PRO A 141 -15.57 -11.24 -3.00
CA PRO A 141 -15.63 -10.47 -1.75
C PRO A 141 -16.19 -11.28 -0.57
N VAL A 142 -15.51 -11.24 0.56
CA VAL A 142 -15.85 -11.99 1.80
C VAL A 142 -16.21 -11.08 2.97
N CYS A 143 -16.16 -9.77 2.78
CA CYS A 143 -16.52 -8.81 3.83
C CYS A 143 -17.25 -7.60 3.24
N THR A 144 -17.92 -6.83 4.12
CA THR A 144 -18.51 -5.53 3.73
C THR A 144 -17.43 -4.58 3.24
N PRO A 145 -17.63 -3.91 2.09
CA PRO A 145 -16.65 -2.97 1.57
C PRO A 145 -16.39 -1.80 2.53
N ILE A 146 -15.12 -1.48 2.72
CA ILE A 146 -14.64 -0.40 3.58
C ILE A 146 -14.49 0.86 2.74
N LYS A 147 -15.15 1.95 3.15
CA LYS A 147 -14.97 3.26 2.49
C LYS A 147 -13.53 3.75 2.65
N SER A 148 -12.93 4.28 1.58
CA SER A 148 -11.57 4.84 1.60
C SER A 148 -11.37 5.92 2.67
N SER A 149 -12.42 6.70 2.99
CA SER A 149 -12.40 7.73 4.03
C SER A 149 -12.10 7.18 5.43
N LEU A 150 -12.47 5.92 5.72
CA LEU A 150 -12.19 5.23 6.99
C LEU A 150 -10.75 4.71 7.10
N ILE A 151 -9.99 4.71 5.99
CA ILE A 151 -8.61 4.27 5.91
C ILE A 151 -7.67 5.47 5.82
N GLY A 152 -8.01 6.45 4.99
CA GLY A 152 -7.26 7.70 4.85
C GLY A 152 -7.51 8.40 3.52
N LYS A 153 -7.53 9.73 3.54
CA LYS A 153 -7.84 10.59 2.38
C LYS A 153 -7.03 10.25 1.11
N ARG A 154 -5.76 9.87 1.27
CA ARG A 154 -4.87 9.55 0.13
C ARG A 154 -5.28 8.30 -0.65
N PHE A 155 -6.10 7.42 -0.07
CA PHE A 155 -6.60 6.20 -0.70
C PHE A 155 -7.98 6.41 -1.35
N GLY A 156 -8.55 7.61 -1.24
CA GLY A 156 -9.75 8.01 -1.95
C GLY A 156 -9.47 8.39 -3.40
N TYR A 157 -10.53 8.70 -4.15
CA TYR A 157 -10.46 9.00 -5.57
C TYR A 157 -9.43 10.08 -5.91
N GLU A 158 -9.52 11.25 -5.27
CA GLU A 158 -8.58 12.36 -5.54
C GLU A 158 -7.12 12.03 -5.19
N GLY A 159 -6.89 11.30 -4.08
CA GLY A 159 -5.56 10.90 -3.67
C GLY A 159 -4.94 9.90 -4.65
N LEU A 160 -5.75 8.99 -5.18
CA LEU A 160 -5.34 8.03 -6.21
C LEU A 160 -5.04 8.72 -7.53
N GLU A 161 -5.88 9.63 -8.01
CA GLU A 161 -5.64 10.42 -9.22
C GLU A 161 -4.33 11.22 -9.14
N LYS A 162 -4.07 11.87 -8.01
CA LYS A 162 -2.79 12.56 -7.76
C LYS A 162 -1.60 11.61 -7.86
N ARG A 163 -1.72 10.41 -7.30
CA ARG A 163 -0.66 9.39 -7.34
C ARG A 163 -0.42 8.87 -8.76
N ILE A 164 -1.50 8.59 -9.50
CA ILE A 164 -1.45 8.17 -10.91
C ILE A 164 -0.77 9.25 -11.75
N GLY A 165 -1.18 10.52 -11.60
CA GLY A 165 -0.60 11.63 -12.32
C GLY A 165 0.90 11.83 -12.01
N TYR A 166 1.31 11.66 -10.76
CA TYR A 166 2.72 11.69 -10.37
C TYR A 166 3.50 10.56 -11.05
N ASN A 167 3.04 9.32 -10.94
CA ASN A 167 3.69 8.15 -11.55
C ASN A 167 3.81 8.31 -13.07
N THR A 168 2.75 8.77 -13.73
CA THR A 168 2.73 8.96 -15.20
C THR A 168 3.79 10.00 -15.65
N ARG A 169 3.93 11.11 -14.91
CA ARG A 169 4.97 12.10 -15.17
C ARG A 169 6.38 11.54 -14.97
N GLU A 170 6.59 10.79 -13.88
CA GLU A 170 7.87 10.12 -13.60
C GLU A 170 8.28 9.16 -14.72
N TYR A 171 7.35 8.38 -15.26
CA TYR A 171 7.61 7.49 -16.40
C TYR A 171 8.03 8.26 -17.65
N LYS A 172 7.30 9.33 -17.99
CA LYS A 172 7.61 10.16 -19.17
C LYS A 172 8.96 10.84 -19.03
N ASN A 173 9.25 11.45 -17.88
CA ASN A 173 10.48 12.20 -17.64
C ASN A 173 11.73 11.30 -17.66
N LYS A 174 11.64 10.10 -17.13
CA LYS A 174 12.79 9.18 -17.05
C LYS A 174 12.99 8.31 -18.29
N LYS A 175 12.17 8.49 -19.34
CA LYS A 175 12.18 7.65 -20.57
C LYS A 175 12.33 6.15 -20.24
N ARG A 176 11.64 5.71 -19.17
CA ARG A 176 11.76 4.33 -18.69
C ARG A 176 11.19 3.38 -19.72
N GLN A 177 12.03 2.51 -20.22
CA GLN A 177 11.54 1.36 -21.00
C GLN A 177 11.18 0.22 -20.06
N PRO A 178 10.03 -0.44 -20.27
CA PRO A 178 9.62 -1.58 -19.46
C PRO A 178 10.61 -2.74 -19.62
N LYS A 179 11.38 -3.03 -18.58
CA LYS A 179 12.28 -4.20 -18.56
C LYS A 179 11.54 -5.53 -18.67
N ILE A 180 10.28 -5.52 -18.30
CA ILE A 180 9.38 -6.68 -18.28
C ILE A 180 9.08 -7.27 -19.68
N ARG A 181 9.25 -6.49 -20.75
CA ARG A 181 8.94 -6.96 -22.13
C ARG A 181 9.66 -8.24 -22.50
N ASN A 182 10.96 -8.31 -22.23
CA ASN A 182 11.77 -9.48 -22.54
C ASN A 182 11.32 -10.70 -21.73
N GLU A 183 10.98 -10.50 -20.46
CA GLU A 183 10.51 -11.59 -19.59
C GLU A 183 9.15 -12.15 -20.06
N ILE A 184 8.25 -11.27 -20.50
CA ILE A 184 6.97 -11.67 -21.08
C ILE A 184 7.18 -12.43 -22.40
N ALA A 185 8.02 -11.91 -23.29
CA ALA A 185 8.33 -12.58 -24.57
C ALA A 185 8.91 -13.98 -24.35
N LEU A 186 9.87 -14.12 -23.42
CA LEU A 186 10.42 -15.42 -23.07
C LEU A 186 9.36 -16.38 -22.49
N ALA A 187 8.46 -15.88 -21.64
CA ALA A 187 7.37 -16.69 -21.11
C ALA A 187 6.38 -17.11 -22.20
N MET A 188 6.07 -16.21 -23.13
CA MET A 188 5.20 -16.53 -24.29
C MET A 188 5.81 -17.61 -25.19
N HIS A 189 7.09 -17.57 -25.46
CA HIS A 189 7.77 -18.62 -26.22
C HIS A 189 7.81 -19.95 -25.46
N GLY A 190 8.00 -19.91 -24.14
CA GLY A 190 8.12 -21.12 -23.32
C GLY A 190 6.81 -21.82 -23.00
N CYS A 191 5.67 -21.12 -23.02
CA CYS A 191 4.38 -21.66 -22.57
C CYS A 191 3.66 -22.52 -23.60
N ARG A 192 4.15 -22.60 -24.85
CA ARG A 192 3.56 -23.37 -25.95
C ARG A 192 2.05 -23.18 -26.13
N GLY A 193 1.54 -21.96 -25.85
CA GLY A 193 0.13 -21.64 -25.92
C GLY A 193 -0.71 -22.02 -24.70
N ASN A 194 -0.12 -22.60 -23.66
CA ASN A 194 -0.82 -22.95 -22.43
C ASN A 194 -0.82 -21.77 -21.45
N ARG A 195 -2.01 -21.34 -21.01
CA ARG A 195 -2.19 -20.24 -20.07
C ARG A 195 -1.56 -20.49 -18.70
N GLU A 196 -1.71 -21.68 -18.17
CA GLU A 196 -1.18 -22.05 -16.84
C GLU A 196 0.33 -22.04 -16.85
N ASP A 197 0.95 -22.60 -17.91
CA ASP A 197 2.40 -22.55 -18.10
C ASP A 197 2.90 -21.12 -18.24
N PHE A 198 2.17 -20.26 -18.94
CA PHE A 198 2.51 -18.84 -19.05
C PHE A 198 2.54 -18.14 -17.69
N ILE A 199 1.47 -18.34 -16.89
CA ILE A 199 1.39 -17.79 -15.53
C ILE A 199 2.54 -18.33 -14.67
N ARG A 200 2.80 -19.64 -14.69
CA ARG A 200 3.88 -20.27 -13.92
C ARG A 200 5.25 -19.73 -14.29
N LEU A 201 5.53 -19.56 -15.59
CA LEU A 201 6.80 -19.02 -16.07
C LEU A 201 7.01 -17.57 -15.64
N LEU A 202 5.97 -16.75 -15.63
CA LEU A 202 6.02 -15.38 -15.13
C LEU A 202 6.21 -15.33 -13.62
N ASN A 203 5.45 -16.14 -12.87
CA ASN A 203 5.56 -16.20 -11.41
C ASN A 203 6.97 -16.61 -10.95
N GLY A 204 7.60 -17.54 -11.66
CA GLY A 204 9.02 -17.91 -11.42
C GLY A 204 10.00 -16.75 -11.62
N ARG A 205 9.59 -15.70 -12.33
CA ARG A 205 10.34 -14.45 -12.54
C ARG A 205 9.91 -13.31 -11.61
N GLY A 206 8.99 -13.57 -10.68
CA GLY A 206 8.44 -12.57 -9.76
C GLY A 206 7.47 -11.59 -10.45
N ILE A 207 6.79 -12.07 -11.50
CA ILE A 207 5.80 -11.30 -12.26
C ILE A 207 4.46 -12.01 -12.14
N ASP A 208 3.45 -11.31 -11.60
CA ASP A 208 2.06 -11.77 -11.66
C ASP A 208 1.38 -11.21 -12.91
N VAL A 209 0.42 -11.97 -13.43
CA VAL A 209 -0.44 -11.53 -14.53
C VAL A 209 -1.92 -11.66 -14.13
N VAL A 210 -2.66 -10.57 -14.31
CA VAL A 210 -4.10 -10.51 -14.08
C VAL A 210 -4.77 -10.33 -15.43
N PHE A 211 -5.54 -11.34 -15.86
CA PHE A 211 -6.33 -11.29 -17.07
C PHE A 211 -7.68 -10.65 -16.81
N ARG A 212 -8.16 -9.89 -17.78
CA ARG A 212 -9.52 -9.37 -17.81
C ARG A 212 -10.30 -10.15 -18.86
N GLU A 213 -11.40 -10.73 -18.43
CA GLU A 213 -12.27 -11.57 -19.25
C GLU A 213 -13.66 -10.94 -19.34
N ASN A 214 -14.31 -11.12 -20.49
CA ASN A 214 -15.72 -10.77 -20.64
C ASN A 214 -16.62 -11.92 -20.11
N GLY A 215 -17.93 -11.74 -20.10
CA GLY A 215 -18.90 -12.75 -19.65
C GLY A 215 -18.86 -14.07 -20.41
N GLU A 216 -18.22 -14.13 -21.58
CA GLU A 216 -18.01 -15.32 -22.40
C GLU A 216 -16.65 -15.99 -22.17
N GLY A 217 -15.85 -15.50 -21.21
CA GLY A 217 -14.52 -16.04 -20.92
C GLY A 217 -13.43 -15.59 -21.90
N ARG A 218 -13.72 -14.67 -22.82
CA ARG A 218 -12.71 -14.13 -23.74
C ARG A 218 -11.83 -13.11 -23.03
N ILE A 219 -10.53 -13.33 -23.09
CA ILE A 219 -9.52 -12.39 -22.56
C ILE A 219 -9.47 -11.16 -23.49
N TYR A 220 -9.75 -9.97 -22.93
CA TYR A 220 -9.64 -8.69 -23.65
C TYR A 220 -8.53 -7.80 -23.13
N GLY A 221 -7.83 -8.22 -22.08
CA GLY A 221 -6.71 -7.47 -21.54
C GLY A 221 -5.93 -8.25 -20.50
N ALA A 222 -4.67 -7.86 -20.33
CA ALA A 222 -3.79 -8.38 -19.31
C ALA A 222 -3.10 -7.23 -18.59
N THR A 223 -2.88 -7.39 -17.29
CA THR A 223 -2.09 -6.46 -16.47
C THR A 223 -0.96 -7.27 -15.83
N PHE A 224 0.27 -6.81 -16.00
CA PHE A 224 1.47 -7.45 -15.48
C PHE A 224 1.99 -6.68 -14.27
N ILE A 225 2.26 -7.39 -13.18
CA ILE A 225 2.75 -6.84 -11.93
C ILE A 225 4.17 -7.37 -11.69
N ASP A 226 5.15 -6.51 -11.88
CA ASP A 226 6.56 -6.81 -11.60
C ASP A 226 6.85 -6.52 -10.13
N HIS A 227 6.90 -7.55 -9.31
CA HIS A 227 7.15 -7.43 -7.87
C HIS A 227 8.60 -7.08 -7.54
N ARG A 228 9.56 -7.39 -8.41
CA ARG A 228 10.99 -7.09 -8.22
C ARG A 228 11.25 -5.59 -8.41
N ASN A 229 10.70 -5.02 -9.49
CA ASN A 229 10.87 -3.60 -9.80
C ASN A 229 9.76 -2.72 -9.22
N ARG A 230 8.72 -3.32 -8.61
CA ARG A 230 7.55 -2.63 -8.04
C ARG A 230 6.82 -1.77 -9.08
N GLU A 231 6.59 -2.34 -10.25
CA GLU A 231 6.00 -1.66 -11.40
C GLU A 231 4.82 -2.47 -11.95
N VAL A 232 3.79 -1.76 -12.40
CA VAL A 232 2.57 -2.36 -12.96
C VAL A 232 2.35 -1.84 -14.36
N TYR A 233 2.01 -2.74 -15.27
CA TYR A 233 1.83 -2.43 -16.68
C TYR A 233 0.60 -3.07 -17.26
N ASN A 234 -0.28 -2.27 -17.87
CA ASN A 234 -1.26 -2.81 -18.80
C ASN A 234 -0.56 -3.36 -20.05
N GLY A 235 -1.06 -4.46 -20.59
CA GLY A 235 -0.53 -5.06 -21.82
C GLY A 235 -0.48 -4.10 -23.01
N SER A 236 -1.50 -3.22 -23.14
CA SER A 236 -1.54 -2.17 -24.18
C SER A 236 -0.39 -1.16 -24.13
N ARG A 237 0.36 -1.08 -23.03
CA ARG A 237 1.54 -0.21 -22.85
C ARG A 237 2.86 -0.93 -23.17
N LEU A 238 2.78 -2.21 -23.40
CA LEU A 238 3.94 -3.05 -23.68
C LEU A 238 4.14 -3.30 -25.18
N GLY A 239 3.20 -2.88 -26.01
CA GLY A 239 3.26 -2.99 -27.48
C GLY A 239 2.37 -4.06 -28.00
#